data_6c3bd91ecb9919adc00d75a192f58e7f
#
_entry.id   6c3bd91ecb9919adc00d75a192f58e7f
#
_cell.length_a   1.000
_cell.length_b   1.000
_cell.length_c   1.000
_cell.angle_alpha   90.00
_cell.angle_beta   90.00
_cell.angle_gamma   90.00
#
_symmetry.space_group_name_H-M   'P 1'
#
loop_
_entity.id
_entity.type
_entity.pdbx_description
1 polymer ?
#
loop_
_entity_poly.entity_id
_entity_poly.type
_entity_poly.pdbx_seq_one_letter_code
_entity_poly.pdbx_strand_id
1 'polypeptide(L)'
;MAMRNTTGTYESCHAQSVMSHPWRSEPGIALLVPVATVEQAASAAAAGARLVDAGDDAALVPAIRRAVSGVRICGEHEDADLMRDADLAARTGAALICPGADAAEVAARRGVAAGSILVQAAPAGIEAVVQAGWPVLADLEGIADLEGGADLGGGAELDGLTGLDGPRGLARTEAAAAVCAWLGVSVLRTRHVAEVRRCADMTESILGRRSPAWAVRGLA
;
A
#
# COMPACT_ATOMS: atom_id res chain seq x y z
N MET A 1 -32.05 37.65 19.64
CA MET A 1 -30.68 37.43 19.16
C MET A 1 -30.38 35.94 19.33
N ALA A 2 -30.61 35.13 18.27
CA ALA A 2 -30.57 33.68 18.33
C ALA A 2 -29.23 33.21 17.77
N MET A 3 -28.39 32.60 18.61
CA MET A 3 -27.15 31.93 18.20
C MET A 3 -27.53 30.62 17.52
N ARG A 4 -27.20 30.51 16.23
CA ARG A 4 -27.29 29.24 15.48
C ARG A 4 -26.07 28.40 15.81
N ASN A 5 -26.29 27.26 16.46
CA ASN A 5 -25.32 26.18 16.60
C ASN A 5 -25.07 25.55 15.23
N THR A 6 -23.89 25.73 14.68
CA THR A 6 -23.38 24.97 13.52
C THR A 6 -22.56 23.80 14.03
N THR A 7 -23.21 22.75 14.52
CA THR A 7 -22.62 21.41 14.56
C THR A 7 -22.68 20.83 13.13
N GLY A 8 -21.66 21.18 12.32
CA GLY A 8 -21.47 20.60 11.01
C GLY A 8 -21.07 19.13 11.16
N THR A 9 -21.94 18.29 10.68
CA THR A 9 -21.83 16.84 10.57
C THR A 9 -20.62 16.45 9.75
N TYR A 10 -19.60 15.91 10.43
CA TYR A 10 -18.42 15.25 9.83
C TYR A 10 -18.75 13.84 9.27
N GLU A 11 -20.01 13.49 9.16
CA GLU A 11 -20.49 12.13 8.84
C GLU A 11 -20.75 11.84 7.36
N SER A 12 -20.45 12.74 6.42
CA SER A 12 -20.99 12.58 5.06
C SER A 12 -20.00 12.30 3.93
N CYS A 13 -18.70 12.20 4.16
CA CYS A 13 -17.75 11.96 3.05
C CYS A 13 -17.22 10.52 2.93
N HIS A 14 -17.49 9.62 3.89
CA HIS A 14 -16.94 8.25 3.85
C HIS A 14 -17.90 7.18 3.30
N ALA A 15 -19.14 7.53 2.97
CA ALA A 15 -20.12 6.56 2.48
C ALA A 15 -20.29 6.52 0.95
N GLN A 16 -19.49 7.26 0.18
CA GLN A 16 -19.63 7.30 -1.27
C GLN A 16 -18.52 6.52 -1.94
N SER A 17 -18.98 5.46 -2.59
CA SER A 17 -18.26 4.64 -3.57
C SER A 17 -17.28 3.64 -2.99
N VAL A 18 -17.81 2.47 -2.59
CA VAL A 18 -17.10 1.20 -2.76
C VAL A 18 -16.97 0.97 -4.28
N MET A 19 -16.28 1.85 -4.97
CA MET A 19 -15.74 1.56 -6.29
C MET A 19 -14.75 0.43 -6.08
N SER A 20 -14.94 -0.66 -6.80
CA SER A 20 -14.02 -1.78 -6.84
C SER A 20 -12.70 -1.30 -7.42
N HIS A 21 -11.85 -0.75 -6.55
CA HIS A 21 -10.48 -0.41 -6.96
C HIS A 21 -9.79 -1.68 -7.42
N PRO A 22 -9.10 -1.67 -8.55
CA PRO A 22 -8.46 -2.87 -9.10
C PRO A 22 -7.45 -3.54 -8.14
N TRP A 23 -6.98 -2.85 -7.12
CA TRP A 23 -6.10 -3.41 -6.07
C TRP A 23 -6.84 -3.83 -4.79
N ARG A 24 -8.13 -3.50 -4.62
CA ARG A 24 -8.94 -3.91 -3.46
C ARG A 24 -9.82 -5.09 -3.85
N SER A 25 -9.44 -6.27 -3.44
CA SER A 25 -10.32 -7.45 -3.45
C SER A 25 -11.07 -7.65 -2.13
N GLU A 26 -10.61 -7.00 -1.05
CA GLU A 26 -11.19 -7.10 0.30
C GLU A 26 -11.11 -5.74 1.01
N PRO A 27 -11.96 -5.48 2.02
CA PRO A 27 -11.82 -4.29 2.86
C PRO A 27 -10.49 -4.34 3.61
N GLY A 28 -9.82 -3.20 3.72
CA GLY A 28 -8.54 -3.04 4.39
C GLY A 28 -7.40 -2.65 3.46
N ILE A 29 -6.20 -2.58 4.03
CA ILE A 29 -4.98 -2.20 3.32
C ILE A 29 -4.46 -3.38 2.50
N ALA A 30 -4.20 -3.17 1.21
CA ALA A 30 -3.57 -4.19 0.37
C ALA A 30 -2.05 -4.23 0.59
N LEU A 31 -1.45 -5.41 0.43
CA LEU A 31 0.01 -5.57 0.47
C LEU A 31 0.53 -5.90 -0.92
N LEU A 32 1.48 -5.09 -1.40
CA LEU A 32 2.22 -5.28 -2.64
C LEU A 32 3.61 -5.82 -2.30
N VAL A 33 3.94 -7.00 -2.83
CA VAL A 33 5.18 -7.72 -2.50
C VAL A 33 6.10 -7.75 -3.71
N PRO A 34 7.31 -7.16 -3.64
CA PRO A 34 8.30 -7.29 -4.70
C PRO A 34 8.77 -8.73 -4.83
N VAL A 35 8.79 -9.26 -6.04
CA VAL A 35 9.18 -10.63 -6.35
C VAL A 35 10.09 -10.67 -7.57
N ALA A 36 11.07 -11.57 -7.55
CA ALA A 36 11.99 -11.80 -8.66
C ALA A 36 11.80 -13.19 -9.30
N THR A 37 10.98 -14.04 -8.69
CA THR A 37 10.69 -15.39 -9.22
C THR A 37 9.24 -15.79 -8.99
N VAL A 38 8.79 -16.81 -9.70
CA VAL A 38 7.44 -17.39 -9.54
C VAL A 38 7.27 -18.02 -8.16
N GLU A 39 8.32 -18.63 -7.62
CA GLU A 39 8.32 -19.25 -6.29
C GLU A 39 8.12 -18.21 -5.20
N GLN A 40 8.78 -17.04 -5.34
CA GLN A 40 8.56 -15.91 -4.41
C GLN A 40 7.12 -15.38 -4.49
N ALA A 41 6.55 -15.28 -5.69
CA ALA A 41 5.16 -14.89 -5.87
C ALA A 41 4.19 -15.90 -5.22
N ALA A 42 4.45 -17.20 -5.37
CA ALA A 42 3.66 -18.25 -4.73
C ALA A 42 3.77 -18.19 -3.19
N SER A 43 4.98 -17.97 -2.67
CA SER A 43 5.22 -17.81 -1.24
C SER A 43 4.52 -16.57 -0.67
N ALA A 44 4.59 -15.44 -1.38
CA ALA A 44 3.89 -14.22 -1.00
C ALA A 44 2.36 -14.41 -0.98
N ALA A 45 1.81 -15.09 -1.99
CA ALA A 45 0.39 -15.43 -2.04
C ALA A 45 -0.03 -16.33 -0.88
N ALA A 46 0.77 -17.34 -0.54
CA ALA A 46 0.53 -18.22 0.61
C ALA A 46 0.59 -17.46 1.95
N ALA A 47 1.43 -16.42 2.04
CA ALA A 47 1.49 -15.53 3.19
C ALA A 47 0.33 -14.49 3.24
N GLY A 48 -0.57 -14.49 2.25
CA GLY A 48 -1.74 -13.61 2.21
C GLY A 48 -1.56 -12.33 1.39
N ALA A 49 -0.48 -12.18 0.63
CA ALA A 49 -0.36 -11.09 -0.33
C ALA A 49 -1.39 -11.24 -1.45
N ARG A 50 -2.01 -10.13 -1.85
CA ARG A 50 -2.96 -10.06 -2.96
C ARG A 50 -2.38 -9.36 -4.18
N LEU A 51 -1.30 -8.63 -4.00
CA LEU A 51 -0.58 -7.93 -5.05
C LEU A 51 0.89 -8.39 -5.03
N VAL A 52 1.45 -8.66 -6.19
CA VAL A 52 2.88 -8.94 -6.37
C VAL A 52 3.46 -7.99 -7.41
N ASP A 53 4.68 -7.53 -7.19
CA ASP A 53 5.39 -6.61 -8.07
C ASP A 53 6.53 -7.36 -8.77
N ALA A 54 6.35 -7.65 -10.05
CA ALA A 54 7.33 -8.30 -10.90
C ALA A 54 8.44 -7.34 -11.39
N GLY A 55 8.36 -6.04 -11.02
CA GLY A 55 9.29 -5.03 -11.50
C GLY A 55 9.25 -4.87 -13.01
N ASP A 56 10.43 -4.72 -13.61
CA ASP A 56 10.60 -4.50 -15.05
C ASP A 56 10.76 -5.81 -15.84
N ASP A 57 10.67 -6.98 -15.19
CA ASP A 57 10.78 -8.28 -15.87
C ASP A 57 9.45 -8.63 -16.54
N ALA A 58 9.32 -8.25 -17.80
CA ALA A 58 8.14 -8.52 -18.61
C ALA A 58 7.86 -10.03 -18.78
N ALA A 59 8.87 -10.90 -18.70
CA ALA A 59 8.70 -12.35 -18.83
C ALA A 59 8.12 -12.97 -17.55
N LEU A 60 8.34 -12.35 -16.40
CA LEU A 60 7.88 -12.83 -15.11
C LEU A 60 6.35 -12.70 -14.98
N VAL A 61 5.73 -11.63 -15.51
CA VAL A 61 4.28 -11.39 -15.44
C VAL A 61 3.46 -12.57 -15.97
N PRO A 62 3.63 -13.03 -17.22
CA PRO A 62 2.87 -14.19 -17.73
C PRO A 62 3.26 -15.51 -17.05
N ALA A 63 4.48 -15.63 -16.53
CA ALA A 63 4.89 -16.80 -15.76
C ALA A 63 4.14 -16.90 -14.42
N ILE A 64 4.05 -15.80 -13.66
CA ILE A 64 3.27 -15.73 -12.44
C ILE A 64 1.79 -15.97 -12.73
N ARG A 65 1.23 -15.34 -13.76
CA ARG A 65 -0.18 -15.48 -14.15
C ARG A 65 -0.58 -16.95 -14.38
N ARG A 66 0.31 -17.75 -14.95
CA ARG A 66 0.07 -19.18 -15.20
C ARG A 66 0.20 -20.05 -13.96
N ALA A 67 1.11 -19.70 -13.05
CA ALA A 67 1.49 -20.55 -11.93
C ALA A 67 0.79 -20.20 -10.60
N VAL A 68 0.40 -18.93 -10.40
CA VAL A 68 -0.12 -18.43 -9.13
C VAL A 68 -1.49 -17.82 -9.35
N SER A 69 -2.51 -18.42 -8.73
CA SER A 69 -3.89 -17.91 -8.79
C SER A 69 -4.18 -16.95 -7.62
N GLY A 70 -5.17 -16.07 -7.81
CA GLY A 70 -5.70 -15.22 -6.75
C GLY A 70 -4.82 -14.00 -6.38
N VAL A 71 -3.74 -13.75 -7.13
CA VAL A 71 -2.94 -12.53 -7.00
C VAL A 71 -3.13 -11.62 -8.21
N ARG A 72 -3.00 -10.32 -7.99
CA ARG A 72 -2.87 -9.31 -9.04
C ARG A 72 -1.40 -8.97 -9.22
N ILE A 73 -1.00 -8.70 -10.44
CA ILE A 73 0.40 -8.55 -10.81
C ILE A 73 0.65 -7.10 -11.23
N CYS A 74 1.62 -6.46 -10.58
CA CYS A 74 2.22 -5.21 -11.02
C CYS A 74 3.45 -5.53 -11.88
N GLY A 75 3.57 -4.85 -13.03
CA GLY A 75 4.72 -5.03 -13.93
C GLY A 75 4.50 -4.34 -15.26
N GLU A 76 5.54 -4.28 -16.09
CA GLU A 76 5.50 -3.63 -17.41
C GLU A 76 5.17 -4.66 -18.51
N HIS A 77 3.93 -5.16 -18.50
CA HIS A 77 3.43 -6.14 -19.47
C HIS A 77 1.93 -5.96 -19.69
N GLU A 78 1.42 -6.25 -20.90
CA GLU A 78 -0.01 -6.12 -21.25
C GLU A 78 -0.95 -6.96 -20.37
N ASP A 79 -0.47 -8.08 -19.84
CA ASP A 79 -1.21 -8.94 -18.91
C ASP A 79 -1.11 -8.50 -17.44
N ALA A 80 -0.42 -7.41 -17.11
CA ALA A 80 -0.36 -6.89 -15.76
C ALA A 80 -1.69 -6.23 -15.33
N ASP A 81 -2.03 -6.35 -14.07
CA ASP A 81 -3.22 -5.70 -13.49
C ASP A 81 -2.92 -4.25 -13.06
N LEU A 82 -1.65 -3.97 -12.72
CA LEU A 82 -1.12 -2.65 -12.36
C LEU A 82 0.17 -2.41 -13.13
N MET A 83 0.42 -1.18 -13.54
CA MET A 83 1.64 -0.81 -14.28
C MET A 83 2.05 0.64 -13.98
N ARG A 84 3.28 1.01 -14.39
CA ARG A 84 3.82 2.37 -14.22
C ARG A 84 3.78 3.17 -15.52
N ASP A 85 3.61 2.50 -16.67
CA ASP A 85 3.45 3.14 -17.97
C ASP A 85 2.00 3.58 -18.17
N ALA A 86 1.78 4.90 -18.24
CA ALA A 86 0.45 5.49 -18.37
C ALA A 86 -0.20 5.20 -19.74
N ASP A 87 0.59 5.13 -20.81
CA ASP A 87 0.05 4.87 -22.16
C ASP A 87 -0.34 3.39 -22.29
N LEU A 88 0.43 2.49 -21.69
CA LEU A 88 0.07 1.08 -21.63
C LEU A 88 -1.15 0.85 -20.74
N ALA A 89 -1.22 1.51 -19.57
CA ALA A 89 -2.39 1.44 -18.68
C ALA A 89 -3.68 1.92 -19.37
N ALA A 90 -3.59 3.03 -20.09
CA ALA A 90 -4.74 3.56 -20.83
C ALA A 90 -5.23 2.60 -21.95
N ARG A 91 -4.31 1.87 -22.60
CA ARG A 91 -4.68 0.91 -23.67
C ARG A 91 -5.24 -0.40 -23.12
N THR A 92 -4.69 -0.89 -22.02
CA THR A 92 -5.06 -2.20 -21.43
C THR A 92 -6.20 -2.10 -20.43
N GLY A 93 -6.46 -0.90 -19.88
CA GLY A 93 -7.40 -0.69 -18.79
C GLY A 93 -6.87 -1.12 -17.43
N ALA A 94 -5.57 -1.41 -17.33
CA ALA A 94 -4.91 -1.74 -16.06
C ALA A 94 -4.86 -0.53 -15.13
N ALA A 95 -4.65 -0.78 -13.83
CA ALA A 95 -4.42 0.28 -12.87
C ALA A 95 -3.03 0.89 -13.08
N LEU A 96 -2.90 2.19 -12.79
CA LEU A 96 -1.66 2.93 -12.93
C LEU A 96 -1.08 3.30 -11.58
N ILE A 97 0.21 3.04 -11.37
CA ILE A 97 0.99 3.57 -10.26
C ILE A 97 1.72 4.83 -10.73
N CYS A 98 1.38 5.98 -10.14
CA CYS A 98 1.97 7.26 -10.46
C CYS A 98 2.95 7.72 -9.37
N PRO A 99 4.11 8.29 -9.73
CA PRO A 99 5.04 8.91 -8.79
C PRO A 99 4.57 10.32 -8.41
N GLY A 100 3.60 10.42 -7.49
CA GLY A 100 3.08 11.70 -7.00
C GLY A 100 1.74 12.14 -7.61
N ALA A 101 1.09 13.11 -6.96
CA ALA A 101 -0.24 13.58 -7.31
C ALA A 101 -0.30 14.30 -8.66
N ASP A 102 0.72 15.09 -9.00
CA ASP A 102 0.77 15.82 -10.29
C ASP A 102 0.77 14.84 -11.47
N ALA A 103 1.52 13.72 -11.37
CA ALA A 103 1.53 12.68 -12.38
C ALA A 103 0.17 11.99 -12.48
N ALA A 104 -0.54 11.81 -11.37
CA ALA A 104 -1.87 11.23 -11.33
C ALA A 104 -2.90 12.11 -12.05
N GLU A 105 -2.84 13.43 -11.85
CA GLU A 105 -3.70 14.37 -12.58
C GLU A 105 -3.44 14.36 -14.09
N VAL A 106 -2.18 14.27 -14.50
CA VAL A 106 -1.80 14.15 -15.90
C VAL A 106 -2.34 12.84 -16.49
N ALA A 107 -2.21 11.73 -15.78
CA ALA A 107 -2.71 10.43 -16.22
C ALA A 107 -4.23 10.42 -16.36
N ALA A 108 -4.96 11.02 -15.40
CA ALA A 108 -6.40 11.14 -15.47
C ALA A 108 -6.84 11.96 -16.70
N ARG A 109 -6.13 13.05 -17.02
CA ARG A 109 -6.36 13.82 -18.25
C ARG A 109 -6.07 13.06 -19.54
N ARG A 110 -5.19 12.05 -19.51
CA ARG A 110 -4.89 11.15 -20.64
C ARG A 110 -5.86 9.98 -20.77
N GLY A 111 -6.90 9.91 -19.93
CA GLY A 111 -7.96 8.91 -20.03
C GLY A 111 -7.80 7.69 -19.11
N VAL A 112 -6.80 7.65 -18.24
CA VAL A 112 -6.76 6.65 -17.17
C VAL A 112 -7.87 6.98 -16.17
N ALA A 113 -8.72 6.00 -15.87
CA ALA A 113 -9.80 6.20 -14.92
C ALA A 113 -9.25 6.61 -13.55
N ALA A 114 -9.73 7.69 -12.95
CA ALA A 114 -9.24 8.17 -11.65
C ALA A 114 -9.30 7.10 -10.56
N GLY A 115 -10.34 6.25 -10.56
CA GLY A 115 -10.46 5.12 -9.66
C GLY A 115 -9.45 3.99 -9.89
N SER A 116 -8.68 4.03 -11.00
CA SER A 116 -7.62 3.07 -11.31
C SER A 116 -6.21 3.66 -11.12
N ILE A 117 -6.10 4.86 -10.55
CA ILE A 117 -4.81 5.49 -10.27
C ILE A 117 -4.44 5.28 -8.81
N LEU A 118 -3.22 4.81 -8.57
CA LEU A 118 -2.60 4.63 -7.26
C LEU A 118 -1.37 5.53 -7.19
N VAL A 119 -1.32 6.45 -6.24
CA VAL A 119 -0.23 7.42 -6.11
C VAL A 119 0.83 6.90 -5.17
N GLN A 120 2.04 6.68 -5.69
CA GLN A 120 3.19 6.40 -4.84
C GLN A 120 3.66 7.71 -4.20
N ALA A 121 3.60 7.79 -2.87
CA ALA A 121 3.97 8.97 -2.13
C ALA A 121 5.24 8.75 -1.30
N ALA A 122 6.13 9.77 -1.30
CA ALA A 122 7.21 9.84 -0.31
C ALA A 122 6.63 10.06 1.10
N PRO A 123 7.31 9.65 2.17
CA PRO A 123 6.79 9.72 3.54
C PRO A 123 6.21 11.08 3.93
N ALA A 124 6.92 12.16 3.63
CA ALA A 124 6.50 13.52 3.93
C ALA A 124 5.25 13.98 3.14
N GLY A 125 4.93 13.31 2.04
CA GLY A 125 3.80 13.66 1.16
C GLY A 125 2.55 12.81 1.37
N ILE A 126 2.62 11.72 2.14
CA ILE A 126 1.51 10.76 2.29
C ILE A 126 0.23 11.46 2.73
N GLU A 127 0.30 12.28 3.78
CA GLU A 127 -0.87 12.95 4.33
C GLU A 127 -1.54 13.87 3.31
N ALA A 128 -0.74 14.67 2.60
CA ALA A 128 -1.26 15.59 1.58
C ALA A 128 -1.96 14.85 0.42
N VAL A 129 -1.40 13.73 -0.02
CA VAL A 129 -1.99 12.91 -1.09
C VAL A 129 -3.28 12.24 -0.63
N VAL A 130 -3.32 11.73 0.60
CA VAL A 130 -4.54 11.17 1.21
C VAL A 130 -5.62 12.24 1.35
N GLN A 131 -5.26 13.44 1.84
CA GLN A 131 -6.19 14.57 1.97
C GLN A 131 -6.73 15.06 0.62
N ALA A 132 -5.93 14.96 -0.44
CA ALA A 132 -6.36 15.22 -1.81
C ALA A 132 -7.32 14.14 -2.37
N GLY A 133 -7.57 13.06 -1.63
CA GLY A 133 -8.49 11.98 -1.99
C GLY A 133 -7.92 10.93 -2.92
N TRP A 134 -6.61 10.93 -3.17
CA TRP A 134 -5.96 9.89 -3.98
C TRP A 134 -5.67 8.64 -3.15
N PRO A 135 -5.87 7.43 -3.72
CA PRO A 135 -5.36 6.21 -3.13
C PRO A 135 -3.83 6.22 -3.12
N VAL A 136 -3.23 5.90 -1.97
CA VAL A 136 -1.78 5.99 -1.75
C VAL A 136 -1.14 4.61 -1.67
N LEU A 137 -0.01 4.46 -2.38
CA LEU A 137 1.00 3.42 -2.19
C LEU A 137 2.15 3.98 -1.35
N ALA A 138 2.48 3.33 -0.24
CA ALA A 138 3.67 3.63 0.55
C ALA A 138 4.66 2.45 0.48
N ASP A 139 5.92 2.76 0.16
CA ASP A 139 7.03 1.81 0.17
C ASP A 139 7.67 1.79 1.55
N LEU A 140 7.39 0.74 2.33
CA LEU A 140 7.84 0.64 3.72
C LEU A 140 9.35 0.45 3.83
N GLU A 141 9.98 -0.20 2.87
CA GLU A 141 11.42 -0.41 2.86
C GLU A 141 12.15 0.90 2.61
N GLY A 142 11.68 1.69 1.64
CA GLY A 142 12.20 3.04 1.40
C GLY A 142 11.98 3.99 2.58
N ILE A 143 10.89 3.85 3.33
CA ILE A 143 10.62 4.65 4.54
C ILE A 143 11.58 4.25 5.67
N ALA A 144 11.78 2.95 5.90
CA ALA A 144 12.67 2.45 6.94
C ALA A 144 14.14 2.83 6.69
N ASP A 145 14.57 2.94 5.43
CA ASP A 145 15.94 3.34 5.06
C ASP A 145 16.21 4.84 5.32
N LEU A 146 15.23 5.71 5.16
CA LEU A 146 15.40 7.15 5.36
C LEU A 146 15.76 7.52 6.80
N GLU A 147 15.28 6.76 7.77
CA GLU A 147 15.60 6.98 9.19
C GLU A 147 16.99 6.43 9.58
N GLY A 148 17.59 5.56 8.78
CA GLY A 148 18.91 4.99 9.01
C GLY A 148 20.07 5.98 8.77
N GLY A 149 19.83 7.07 8.04
CA GLY A 149 20.84 8.08 7.70
C GLY A 149 21.01 9.21 8.71
N ALA A 150 20.13 9.35 9.70
CA ALA A 150 20.33 10.29 10.79
C ALA A 150 21.25 9.63 11.83
N ASP A 151 22.56 9.88 11.72
CA ASP A 151 23.56 9.56 12.73
C ASP A 151 23.21 10.26 14.05
N LEU A 152 22.42 9.60 14.86
CA LEU A 152 22.32 9.95 16.28
C LEU A 152 23.60 9.47 16.94
N GLY A 153 24.64 10.33 16.84
CA GLY A 153 25.99 10.12 17.31
C GLY A 153 26.07 9.37 18.62
N GLY A 154 26.49 8.13 18.56
CA GLY A 154 26.63 7.28 19.73
C GLY A 154 27.09 5.88 19.37
N GLY A 155 28.33 5.77 18.97
CA GLY A 155 29.30 4.72 19.15
C GLY A 155 28.88 3.27 19.21
N ALA A 156 29.69 2.53 18.53
CA ALA A 156 29.96 1.11 18.55
C ALA A 156 29.38 0.33 17.37
N GLU A 157 30.32 -0.06 16.56
CA GLU A 157 30.27 -1.12 15.55
C GLU A 157 29.40 -2.31 16.00
N LEU A 158 28.18 -2.34 15.48
CA LEU A 158 27.38 -3.56 15.44
C LEU A 158 27.17 -3.89 13.96
N ASP A 159 28.26 -4.20 13.30
CA ASP A 159 28.43 -4.43 11.85
C ASP A 159 27.62 -5.66 11.31
N GLY A 160 26.61 -6.12 11.97
CA GLY A 160 25.79 -7.24 11.55
C GLY A 160 24.27 -7.03 11.64
N LEU A 161 23.79 -5.85 12.11
CA LEU A 161 22.37 -5.64 12.42
C LEU A 161 21.73 -4.46 11.67
N THR A 162 22.43 -3.88 10.68
CA THR A 162 22.01 -2.67 9.98
C THR A 162 21.19 -2.91 8.71
N GLY A 163 20.95 -4.18 8.32
CA GLY A 163 20.11 -4.52 7.17
C GLY A 163 18.62 -4.49 7.50
N LEU A 164 17.79 -4.19 6.52
CA LEU A 164 16.31 -4.27 6.61
C LEU A 164 15.82 -5.66 7.05
N ASP A 165 16.62 -6.70 6.82
CA ASP A 165 16.30 -8.09 7.19
C ASP A 165 16.61 -8.42 8.66
N GLY A 166 17.22 -7.49 9.41
CA GLY A 166 17.48 -7.68 10.84
C GLY A 166 16.30 -7.28 11.74
N PRO A 167 16.30 -7.68 13.04
CA PRO A 167 15.21 -7.38 13.96
C PRO A 167 14.87 -5.88 14.08
N ARG A 168 15.85 -5.00 13.93
CA ARG A 168 15.65 -3.54 13.95
C ARG A 168 15.00 -3.04 12.67
N GLY A 169 15.37 -3.57 11.52
CA GLY A 169 14.75 -3.25 10.24
C GLY A 169 13.28 -3.66 10.22
N LEU A 170 12.99 -4.87 10.68
CA LEU A 170 11.62 -5.34 10.81
C LEU A 170 10.79 -4.44 11.73
N ALA A 171 11.28 -4.09 12.92
CA ALA A 171 10.56 -3.23 13.86
C ALA A 171 10.27 -1.82 13.26
N ARG A 172 11.20 -1.27 12.47
CA ARG A 172 10.98 0.00 11.74
C ARG A 172 9.90 -0.16 10.67
N THR A 173 9.94 -1.24 9.91
CA THR A 173 8.93 -1.55 8.89
C THR A 173 7.54 -1.70 9.52
N GLU A 174 7.44 -2.39 10.65
CA GLU A 174 6.19 -2.52 11.40
C GLU A 174 5.67 -1.18 11.92
N ALA A 175 6.54 -0.34 12.49
CA ALA A 175 6.18 1.01 12.93
C ALA A 175 5.71 1.89 11.77
N ALA A 176 6.43 1.88 10.64
CA ALA A 176 6.04 2.59 9.43
C ALA A 176 4.69 2.10 8.89
N ALA A 177 4.44 0.79 8.92
CA ALA A 177 3.17 0.20 8.52
C ALA A 177 2.01 0.71 9.38
N ALA A 178 2.18 0.78 10.70
CA ALA A 178 1.16 1.29 11.61
C ALA A 178 0.85 2.78 11.34
N VAL A 179 1.88 3.60 11.14
CA VAL A 179 1.71 5.03 10.81
C VAL A 179 1.01 5.20 9.46
N CYS A 180 1.44 4.50 8.43
CA CYS A 180 0.81 4.53 7.11
C CYS A 180 -0.66 4.09 7.16
N ALA A 181 -0.96 3.04 7.93
CA ALA A 181 -2.33 2.58 8.16
C ALA A 181 -3.16 3.66 8.88
N TRP A 182 -2.60 4.31 9.89
CA TRP A 182 -3.25 5.43 10.59
C TRP A 182 -3.59 6.57 9.64
N LEU A 183 -2.66 6.96 8.77
CA LEU A 183 -2.84 8.02 7.77
C LEU A 183 -3.84 7.65 6.66
N GLY A 184 -4.23 6.39 6.52
CA GLY A 184 -5.22 5.95 5.53
C GLY A 184 -4.62 5.53 4.19
N VAL A 185 -3.37 5.10 4.17
CA VAL A 185 -2.72 4.51 3.00
C VAL A 185 -3.51 3.30 2.49
N SER A 186 -3.61 3.15 1.17
CA SER A 186 -4.41 2.09 0.54
C SER A 186 -3.60 0.82 0.25
N VAL A 187 -2.32 0.97 -0.06
CA VAL A 187 -1.41 -0.13 -0.41
C VAL A 187 -0.07 0.07 0.29
N LEU A 188 0.44 -0.98 0.92
CA LEU A 188 1.79 -1.00 1.51
C LEU A 188 2.68 -1.93 0.70
N ARG A 189 3.81 -1.43 0.21
CA ARG A 189 4.83 -2.24 -0.45
C ARG A 189 5.81 -2.75 0.60
N THR A 190 5.98 -4.08 0.68
CA THR A 190 6.84 -4.72 1.68
C THR A 190 7.19 -6.15 1.32
N ARG A 191 8.32 -6.65 1.84
CA ARG A 191 8.70 -8.08 1.84
C ARG A 191 8.19 -8.81 3.08
N HIS A 192 7.86 -8.10 4.15
CA HIS A 192 7.45 -8.66 5.46
C HIS A 192 5.92 -8.80 5.55
N VAL A 193 5.35 -9.71 4.73
CA VAL A 193 3.89 -9.81 4.53
C VAL A 193 3.14 -10.09 5.82
N ALA A 194 3.57 -11.09 6.60
CA ALA A 194 2.84 -11.53 7.78
C ALA A 194 2.88 -10.50 8.91
N GLU A 195 4.04 -9.88 9.13
CA GLU A 195 4.28 -8.88 10.16
C GLU A 195 3.51 -7.60 9.87
N VAL A 196 3.69 -7.07 8.65
CA VAL A 196 3.01 -5.84 8.22
C VAL A 196 1.50 -6.04 8.17
N ARG A 197 1.01 -7.22 7.76
CA ARG A 197 -0.42 -7.54 7.80
C ARG A 197 -0.98 -7.41 9.21
N ARG A 198 -0.30 -8.00 10.21
CA ARG A 198 -0.74 -7.93 11.61
C ARG A 198 -0.80 -6.49 12.12
N CYS A 199 0.24 -5.69 11.83
CA CYS A 199 0.27 -4.28 12.23
C CYS A 199 -0.83 -3.45 11.56
N ALA A 200 -1.02 -3.61 10.25
CA ALA A 200 -2.05 -2.92 9.50
C ALA A 200 -3.46 -3.30 9.99
N ASP A 201 -3.74 -4.59 10.15
CA ASP A 201 -5.03 -5.10 10.62
C ASP A 201 -5.36 -4.63 12.04
N MET A 202 -4.36 -4.60 12.93
CA MET A 202 -4.53 -4.08 14.29
C MET A 202 -4.84 -2.58 14.27
N THR A 203 -4.09 -1.79 13.49
CA THR A 203 -4.30 -0.35 13.38
C THR A 203 -5.68 -0.04 12.79
N GLU A 204 -6.09 -0.75 11.74
CA GLU A 204 -7.41 -0.60 11.15
C GLU A 204 -8.54 -0.97 12.12
N SER A 205 -8.32 -1.97 12.97
CA SER A 205 -9.27 -2.34 14.02
C SER A 205 -9.39 -1.27 15.11
N ILE A 206 -8.28 -0.65 15.52
CA ILE A 206 -8.26 0.46 16.49
C ILE A 206 -9.03 1.67 15.91
N LEU A 207 -8.88 1.93 14.62
CA LEU A 207 -9.57 3.02 13.92
C LEU A 207 -11.04 2.70 13.57
N GLY A 208 -11.52 1.49 13.89
CA GLY A 208 -12.89 1.05 13.58
C GLY A 208 -13.15 0.81 12.09
N ARG A 209 -12.11 0.79 11.25
CA ARG A 209 -12.22 0.54 9.80
C ARG A 209 -12.36 -0.96 9.48
N ARG A 210 -11.97 -1.81 10.41
CA ARG A 210 -12.06 -3.26 10.33
C ARG A 210 -12.54 -3.84 11.66
N SER A 211 -13.37 -4.87 11.60
CA SER A 211 -13.73 -5.63 12.80
C SER A 211 -12.51 -6.40 13.30
N PRO A 212 -12.21 -6.39 14.62
CA PRO A 212 -11.13 -7.18 15.16
C PRO A 212 -11.38 -8.68 14.93
N ALA A 213 -10.31 -9.45 14.67
CA ALA A 213 -10.41 -10.89 14.46
C ALA A 213 -10.99 -11.62 15.67
N TRP A 214 -10.81 -11.06 16.87
CA TRP A 214 -11.36 -11.56 18.12
C TRP A 214 -12.01 -10.42 18.89
N ALA A 215 -13.31 -10.47 19.06
CA ALA A 215 -14.05 -9.61 19.97
C ALA A 215 -14.45 -10.44 21.20
N VAL A 216 -13.72 -10.31 22.31
CA VAL A 216 -14.19 -10.80 23.61
C VAL A 216 -15.19 -9.76 24.11
N ARG A 217 -16.48 -10.08 24.06
CA ARG A 217 -17.48 -9.27 24.75
C ARG A 217 -17.16 -9.33 26.23
N GLY A 218 -16.80 -8.20 26.81
CA GLY A 218 -16.60 -8.09 28.24
C GLY A 218 -17.81 -8.65 28.97
N LEU A 219 -17.54 -9.38 30.04
CA LEU A 219 -18.58 -9.78 30.97
C LEU A 219 -19.21 -8.50 31.53
N ALA A 220 -20.48 -8.30 31.21
CA ALA A 220 -21.31 -7.30 31.87
C ALA A 220 -21.66 -7.76 33.28
#